data_11b4d36526267cba4cc1e6af0f5217d5
#
_entry.id   11b4d36526267cba4cc1e6af0f5217d5
#
_cell.length_a   1.000
_cell.length_b   1.000
_cell.length_c   1.000
_cell.angle_alpha   90.00
_cell.angle_beta   90.00
_cell.angle_gamma   90.00
#
_symmetry.space_group_name_H-M   'P 1'
#
loop_
_entity.id
_entity.type
_entity.pdbx_description
1 polymer ?
#
loop_
_entity_poly.entity_id
_entity_poly.type
_entity_poly.pdbx_seq_one_letter_code
_entity_poly.pdbx_strand_id
1 'polypeptide(L)'
;MATIVALYAGRIETRVMAGRETATAIRKTAVQGAVRLGALGLEGDQQGDTRVHGGPDRAVCVYADERYAYWQERLGHALPAPAFGENARVAGRLEDDVVLGEVWQVGDVRMQVTEPRVPCWEPAAHNGEPQLTAWMSQTGYTGYLMRVLVQGTLEPGAAIEVVERPARPLTVMELNRVYFRDRDDVEGLRRALACDALLPEWRASLEDQLRRAGG
;
A
#
# COMPACT_ATOMS: atom_id res chain seq x y z
N MET A 1 16.15 -9.72 7.89
CA MET A 1 16.58 -8.55 7.07
C MET A 1 15.43 -8.26 6.10
N ALA A 2 15.05 -7.02 5.95
CA ALA A 2 13.96 -6.65 5.04
C ALA A 2 14.45 -6.66 3.58
N THR A 3 13.62 -7.17 2.65
CA THR A 3 14.00 -7.33 1.24
C THR A 3 12.81 -7.14 0.29
N ILE A 4 13.10 -6.74 -0.95
CA ILE A 4 12.17 -6.83 -2.07
C ILE A 4 12.08 -8.31 -2.48
N VAL A 5 10.94 -8.94 -2.26
CA VAL A 5 10.71 -10.35 -2.66
C VAL A 5 10.42 -10.46 -4.16
N ALA A 6 9.57 -9.57 -4.67
CA ALA A 6 9.20 -9.53 -6.07
C ALA A 6 8.72 -8.13 -6.47
N LEU A 7 8.87 -7.81 -7.74
CA LEU A 7 8.36 -6.59 -8.38
C LEU A 7 7.37 -6.95 -9.47
N TYR A 8 6.33 -6.13 -9.63
CA TYR A 8 5.26 -6.37 -10.58
C TYR A 8 4.89 -5.09 -11.33
N ALA A 9 4.71 -5.21 -12.63
CA ALA A 9 4.23 -4.14 -13.49
C ALA A 9 3.10 -4.64 -14.38
N GLY A 10 2.13 -3.79 -14.69
CA GLY A 10 0.99 -4.11 -15.52
C GLY A 10 0.54 -2.95 -16.38
N ARG A 11 0.07 -3.25 -17.59
CA ARG A 11 -0.56 -2.27 -18.47
C ARG A 11 -2.07 -2.26 -18.25
N ILE A 12 -2.69 -1.13 -18.60
CA ILE A 12 -4.15 -1.02 -18.59
C ILE A 12 -4.73 -1.98 -19.63
N GLU A 13 -5.69 -2.77 -19.19
CA GLU A 13 -6.53 -3.61 -20.04
C GLU A 13 -8.01 -3.40 -19.67
N THR A 14 -8.89 -3.55 -20.63
CA THR A 14 -10.34 -3.56 -20.39
C THR A 14 -10.78 -4.96 -20.02
N ARG A 15 -11.44 -5.10 -18.88
CA ARG A 15 -11.92 -6.38 -18.34
C ARG A 15 -13.34 -6.27 -17.81
N VAL A 16 -14.08 -7.38 -17.87
CA VAL A 16 -15.32 -7.49 -17.10
C VAL A 16 -14.97 -8.01 -15.70
N MET A 17 -15.18 -7.17 -14.69
CA MET A 17 -14.92 -7.47 -13.29
C MET A 17 -16.18 -7.17 -12.47
N ALA A 18 -16.66 -8.15 -11.69
CA ALA A 18 -17.91 -8.04 -10.96
C ALA A 18 -19.10 -7.55 -11.81
N GLY A 19 -19.18 -8.02 -13.07
CA GLY A 19 -20.23 -7.65 -14.03
C GLY A 19 -20.09 -6.24 -14.66
N ARG A 20 -18.94 -5.56 -14.48
CA ARG A 20 -18.67 -4.22 -15.01
C ARG A 20 -17.46 -4.26 -15.94
N GLU A 21 -17.58 -3.60 -17.09
CA GLU A 21 -16.43 -3.32 -17.95
C GLU A 21 -15.57 -2.25 -17.28
N THR A 22 -14.30 -2.56 -17.02
CA THR A 22 -13.39 -1.73 -16.22
C THR A 22 -12.02 -1.68 -16.90
N ALA A 23 -11.51 -0.47 -17.06
CA ALA A 23 -10.12 -0.24 -17.43
C ALA A 23 -9.26 -0.38 -16.17
N THR A 24 -8.39 -1.39 -16.12
CA THR A 24 -7.61 -1.73 -14.92
C THR A 24 -6.24 -2.23 -15.28
N ALA A 25 -5.26 -1.99 -14.41
CA ALA A 25 -3.93 -2.60 -14.46
C ALA A 25 -3.69 -3.52 -13.24
N ILE A 26 -4.74 -4.08 -12.65
CA ILE A 26 -4.62 -4.95 -11.48
C ILE A 26 -3.87 -6.24 -11.79
N ARG A 27 -3.98 -6.76 -13.01
CA ARG A 27 -3.19 -7.91 -13.47
C ARG A 27 -1.80 -7.45 -13.85
N LYS A 28 -0.93 -7.51 -12.87
CA LYS A 28 0.49 -7.27 -13.09
C LYS A 28 1.24 -8.58 -13.31
N THR A 29 2.36 -8.51 -13.98
CA THR A 29 3.28 -9.64 -14.19
C THR A 29 4.57 -9.40 -13.43
N ALA A 30 5.20 -10.49 -12.97
CA ALA A 30 6.48 -10.39 -12.30
C ALA A 30 7.55 -9.84 -13.25
N VAL A 31 8.26 -8.83 -12.77
CA VAL A 31 9.42 -8.27 -13.47
C VAL A 31 10.60 -9.20 -13.27
N GLN A 32 11.30 -9.53 -14.36
CA GLN A 32 12.52 -10.35 -14.31
C GLN A 32 13.75 -9.43 -14.28
N GLY A 33 14.56 -9.56 -13.22
CA GLY A 33 15.75 -8.74 -13.07
C GLY A 33 15.47 -7.28 -12.70
N ALA A 34 16.39 -6.40 -13.06
CA ALA A 34 16.35 -5.00 -12.71
C ALA A 34 15.31 -4.21 -13.54
N VAL A 35 14.59 -3.30 -12.89
CA VAL A 35 13.61 -2.41 -13.52
C VAL A 35 13.81 -0.97 -13.04
N ARG A 36 13.65 -0.02 -13.96
CA ARG A 36 13.72 1.41 -13.61
C ARG A 36 12.52 1.83 -12.76
N LEU A 37 12.79 2.58 -11.70
CA LEU A 37 11.81 3.29 -10.90
C LEU A 37 11.90 4.78 -11.19
N GLY A 38 10.86 5.32 -11.80
CA GLY A 38 10.67 6.75 -12.02
C GLY A 38 9.84 7.41 -10.93
N ALA A 39 9.63 8.72 -11.03
CA ALA A 39 8.84 9.50 -10.06
C ALA A 39 7.38 9.04 -9.92
N LEU A 40 6.83 8.38 -10.92
CA LEU A 40 5.44 7.93 -10.96
C LEU A 40 5.27 6.41 -10.86
N GLY A 41 6.35 5.66 -10.62
CA GLY A 41 6.32 4.21 -10.46
C GLY A 41 7.29 3.44 -11.33
N LEU A 42 7.12 2.13 -11.36
CA LEU A 42 7.95 1.21 -12.15
C LEU A 42 7.73 1.39 -13.66
N GLU A 43 8.82 1.31 -14.41
CA GLU A 43 8.74 1.30 -15.87
C GLU A 43 7.86 0.14 -16.36
N GLY A 44 6.93 0.46 -17.27
CA GLY A 44 5.96 -0.50 -17.80
C GLY A 44 4.70 -0.67 -16.94
N ASP A 45 4.63 -0.08 -15.76
CA ASP A 45 3.41 -0.07 -14.93
C ASP A 45 2.48 1.10 -15.31
N GLN A 46 1.18 0.86 -15.18
CA GLN A 46 0.14 1.85 -15.42
C GLN A 46 -0.96 1.76 -14.34
N GLN A 47 -1.77 2.82 -14.21
CA GLN A 47 -2.93 2.85 -13.32
C GLN A 47 -4.19 3.15 -14.15
N GLY A 48 -5.24 2.35 -13.96
CA GLY A 48 -6.49 2.46 -14.73
C GLY A 48 -7.29 3.72 -14.42
N ASP A 49 -7.37 4.11 -13.17
CA ASP A 49 -8.05 5.34 -12.74
C ASP A 49 -7.09 6.25 -11.95
N THR A 50 -6.49 7.21 -12.64
CA THR A 50 -5.50 8.15 -12.07
C THR A 50 -6.09 9.20 -11.13
N ARG A 51 -7.42 9.26 -10.97
CA ARG A 51 -8.07 10.15 -9.98
C ARG A 51 -7.93 9.61 -8.54
N VAL A 52 -7.81 8.29 -8.40
CA VAL A 52 -7.77 7.60 -7.10
C VAL A 52 -6.55 6.70 -6.93
N HIS A 53 -5.89 6.32 -8.02
CA HIS A 53 -4.70 5.47 -8.01
C HIS A 53 -3.52 6.19 -8.69
N GLY A 54 -2.31 5.92 -8.21
CA GLY A 54 -1.09 6.53 -8.78
C GLY A 54 -0.88 7.98 -8.38
N GLY A 55 -0.01 8.64 -9.12
CA GLY A 55 0.48 9.99 -8.79
C GLY A 55 1.77 9.97 -7.96
N PRO A 56 2.38 11.16 -7.72
CA PRO A 56 3.69 11.24 -7.07
C PRO A 56 3.71 10.62 -5.67
N ASP A 57 2.64 10.76 -4.90
CA ASP A 57 2.55 10.25 -3.54
C ASP A 57 2.16 8.77 -3.47
N ARG A 58 1.77 8.17 -4.60
CA ARG A 58 1.28 6.79 -4.76
C ARG A 58 2.01 6.08 -5.89
N ALA A 59 3.30 6.35 -6.02
CA ALA A 59 4.12 5.83 -7.12
C ALA A 59 4.34 4.32 -7.03
N VAL A 60 4.44 3.77 -5.81
CA VAL A 60 4.66 2.34 -5.56
C VAL A 60 3.65 1.82 -4.55
N CYS A 61 2.87 0.84 -4.93
CA CYS A 61 2.02 0.07 -4.02
C CYS A 61 2.82 -1.12 -3.48
N VAL A 62 2.96 -1.18 -2.15
CA VAL A 62 3.73 -2.22 -1.45
C VAL A 62 2.79 -3.12 -0.67
N TYR A 63 3.09 -4.43 -0.68
CA TYR A 63 2.37 -5.41 0.12
C TYR A 63 3.34 -6.35 0.85
N ALA A 64 3.07 -6.64 2.12
CA ALA A 64 3.94 -7.51 2.92
C ALA A 64 3.78 -8.98 2.51
N ASP A 65 4.90 -9.67 2.26
CA ASP A 65 4.95 -11.07 1.84
C ASP A 65 4.30 -11.99 2.86
N GLU A 66 4.53 -11.73 4.14
CA GLU A 66 4.00 -12.52 5.25
C GLU A 66 2.47 -12.52 5.30
N ARG A 67 1.80 -11.47 4.80
CA ARG A 67 0.33 -11.41 4.76
C ARG A 67 -0.29 -12.38 3.77
N TYR A 68 0.47 -12.86 2.79
CA TYR A 68 0.00 -13.88 1.85
C TYR A 68 -0.37 -15.19 2.55
N ALA A 69 0.45 -15.65 3.50
CA ALA A 69 0.15 -16.86 4.28
C ALA A 69 -1.16 -16.73 5.07
N TYR A 70 -1.39 -15.57 5.71
CA TYR A 70 -2.65 -15.28 6.41
C TYR A 70 -3.86 -15.35 5.47
N TRP A 71 -3.76 -14.73 4.29
CA TRP A 71 -4.87 -14.74 3.34
C TRP A 71 -5.13 -16.12 2.75
N GLN A 72 -4.10 -16.88 2.42
CA GLN A 72 -4.25 -18.25 1.92
C GLN A 72 -4.93 -19.18 2.95
N GLU A 73 -4.55 -19.05 4.23
CA GLU A 73 -5.20 -19.77 5.32
C GLU A 73 -6.68 -19.37 5.44
N ARG A 74 -6.97 -18.06 5.46
CA ARG A 74 -8.33 -17.53 5.59
C ARG A 74 -9.25 -17.92 4.42
N LEU A 75 -8.72 -17.94 3.21
CA LEU A 75 -9.45 -18.26 1.99
C LEU A 75 -9.55 -19.77 1.73
N GLY A 76 -8.68 -20.56 2.33
CA GLY A 76 -8.63 -22.02 2.13
C GLY A 76 -8.07 -22.44 0.76
N HIS A 77 -7.43 -21.53 0.03
CA HIS A 77 -6.81 -21.82 -1.28
C HIS A 77 -5.58 -20.94 -1.53
N ALA A 78 -4.77 -21.34 -2.51
CA ALA A 78 -3.61 -20.56 -2.94
C ALA A 78 -4.01 -19.19 -3.47
N LEU A 79 -3.24 -18.17 -3.11
CA LEU A 79 -3.42 -16.80 -3.55
C LEU A 79 -2.19 -16.39 -4.37
N PRO A 80 -2.24 -16.51 -5.71
CA PRO A 80 -1.09 -16.19 -6.55
C PRO A 80 -0.85 -14.67 -6.56
N ALA A 81 0.42 -14.29 -6.34
CA ALA A 81 0.84 -12.88 -6.41
C ALA A 81 0.98 -12.40 -7.88
N PRO A 82 0.70 -11.11 -8.15
CA PRO A 82 0.23 -10.08 -7.22
C PRO A 82 -1.30 -10.14 -7.03
N ALA A 83 -1.75 -10.53 -5.86
CA ALA A 83 -3.18 -10.70 -5.58
C ALA A 83 -3.90 -9.38 -5.30
N PHE A 84 -3.16 -8.39 -4.83
CA PHE A 84 -3.70 -7.09 -4.42
C PHE A 84 -3.40 -5.98 -5.43
N GLY A 85 -2.76 -6.30 -6.57
CA GLY A 85 -2.33 -5.32 -7.57
C GLY A 85 -1.13 -4.48 -7.12
N GLU A 86 -0.35 -4.99 -6.17
CA GLU A 86 0.87 -4.37 -5.68
C GLU A 86 1.96 -4.31 -6.75
N ASN A 87 2.85 -3.32 -6.62
CA ASN A 87 4.07 -3.18 -7.42
C ASN A 87 5.25 -3.89 -6.79
N ALA A 88 5.32 -3.89 -5.46
CA ALA A 88 6.39 -4.55 -4.71
C ALA A 88 5.82 -5.45 -3.62
N ARG A 89 6.25 -6.71 -3.60
CA ARG A 89 6.08 -7.62 -2.47
C ARG A 89 7.36 -7.60 -1.66
N VAL A 90 7.24 -7.34 -0.36
CA VAL A 90 8.38 -7.13 0.53
C VAL A 90 8.30 -8.05 1.75
N ALA A 91 9.44 -8.57 2.20
CA ALA A 91 9.54 -9.32 3.44
C ALA A 91 10.13 -8.46 4.57
N GLY A 92 9.69 -8.69 5.80
CA GLY A 92 10.18 -8.02 7.00
C GLY A 92 9.74 -6.56 7.14
N ARG A 93 8.67 -6.14 6.45
CA ARG A 93 8.10 -4.78 6.52
C ARG A 93 6.58 -4.83 6.57
N LEU A 94 6.06 -5.17 7.74
CA LEU A 94 4.64 -5.29 8.03
C LEU A 94 4.03 -3.93 8.37
N GLU A 95 2.71 -3.79 8.22
CA GLU A 95 1.97 -2.58 8.56
C GLU A 95 2.15 -2.16 10.03
N ASP A 96 2.46 -3.13 10.91
CA ASP A 96 2.72 -2.90 12.34
C ASP A 96 4.07 -2.20 12.59
N ASP A 97 5.05 -2.37 11.69
CA ASP A 97 6.43 -1.87 11.81
C ASP A 97 6.72 -0.66 10.93
N VAL A 98 5.96 -0.53 9.83
CA VAL A 98 6.15 0.53 8.84
C VAL A 98 5.51 1.82 9.32
N VAL A 99 6.31 2.90 9.33
CA VAL A 99 5.93 4.22 9.85
C VAL A 99 5.70 5.19 8.69
N LEU A 100 4.63 5.97 8.76
CA LEU A 100 4.38 7.05 7.81
C LEU A 100 5.54 8.04 7.82
N GLY A 101 6.02 8.40 6.62
CA GLY A 101 7.15 9.31 6.45
C GLY A 101 8.52 8.68 6.60
N GLU A 102 8.63 7.37 6.97
CA GLU A 102 9.96 6.73 6.97
C GLU A 102 10.49 6.60 5.54
N VAL A 103 11.81 6.73 5.41
CA VAL A 103 12.51 6.65 4.12
C VAL A 103 13.30 5.35 4.03
N TRP A 104 13.10 4.65 2.93
CA TRP A 104 13.84 3.44 2.58
C TRP A 104 14.91 3.75 1.55
N GLN A 105 16.11 3.23 1.78
CA GLN A 105 17.17 3.09 0.79
C GLN A 105 17.15 1.66 0.26
N VAL A 106 17.06 1.52 -1.06
CA VAL A 106 17.12 0.23 -1.76
C VAL A 106 18.08 0.39 -2.95
N GLY A 107 19.31 -0.05 -2.80
CA GLY A 107 20.36 0.25 -3.79
C GLY A 107 20.55 1.77 -3.95
N ASP A 108 20.37 2.28 -5.15
CA ASP A 108 20.46 3.71 -5.48
C ASP A 108 19.12 4.47 -5.33
N VAL A 109 18.03 3.75 -5.08
CA VAL A 109 16.67 4.32 -4.95
C VAL A 109 16.40 4.78 -3.52
N ARG A 110 15.69 5.92 -3.36
CA ARG A 110 15.05 6.30 -2.11
C ARG A 110 13.56 6.44 -2.30
N MET A 111 12.80 5.81 -1.39
CA MET A 111 11.34 5.89 -1.36
C MET A 111 10.87 6.27 0.05
N GLN A 112 9.76 6.99 0.14
CA GLN A 112 9.15 7.38 1.41
C GLN A 112 7.75 6.82 1.52
N VAL A 113 7.41 6.24 2.67
CA VAL A 113 6.06 5.79 2.99
C VAL A 113 5.15 7.00 3.15
N THR A 114 4.07 7.04 2.40
CA THR A 114 3.15 8.18 2.36
C THR A 114 1.85 7.93 3.12
N GLU A 115 1.25 6.77 2.90
CA GLU A 115 -0.07 6.45 3.45
C GLU A 115 -0.35 4.95 3.47
N PRO A 116 -1.28 4.46 4.30
CA PRO A 116 -1.89 3.16 4.12
C PRO A 116 -2.60 3.10 2.77
N ARG A 117 -2.60 1.94 2.14
CA ARG A 117 -3.49 1.72 1.01
C ARG A 117 -4.94 1.62 1.50
N VAL A 118 -5.84 2.42 0.95
CA VAL A 118 -7.28 2.26 1.15
C VAL A 118 -7.76 1.10 0.25
N PRO A 119 -8.32 0.02 0.81
CA PRO A 119 -8.79 -1.10 0.02
C PRO A 119 -9.92 -0.68 -0.94
N CYS A 120 -9.73 -0.95 -2.22
CA CYS A 120 -10.77 -0.77 -3.24
C CYS A 120 -11.41 -2.12 -3.60
N TRP A 121 -12.41 -2.09 -4.45
CA TRP A 121 -13.17 -3.28 -4.87
C TRP A 121 -12.39 -4.19 -5.86
N GLU A 122 -11.37 -3.66 -6.53
CA GLU A 122 -10.66 -4.40 -7.59
C GLU A 122 -9.96 -5.66 -7.11
N PRO A 123 -9.20 -5.68 -5.97
CA PRO A 123 -8.64 -6.90 -5.43
C PRO A 123 -9.69 -7.97 -5.10
N ALA A 124 -10.84 -7.56 -4.57
CA ALA A 124 -11.96 -8.47 -4.29
C ALA A 124 -12.49 -9.12 -5.57
N ALA A 125 -12.72 -8.31 -6.60
CA ALA A 125 -13.18 -8.80 -7.90
C ALA A 125 -12.10 -9.64 -8.63
N HIS A 126 -10.82 -9.26 -8.51
CA HIS A 126 -9.70 -9.98 -9.11
C HIS A 126 -9.54 -11.40 -8.55
N ASN A 127 -9.71 -11.54 -7.24
CA ASN A 127 -9.57 -12.82 -6.55
C ASN A 127 -10.89 -13.62 -6.45
N GLY A 128 -12.00 -13.08 -6.97
CA GLY A 128 -13.30 -13.72 -6.85
C GLY A 128 -13.86 -13.79 -5.43
N GLU A 129 -13.36 -12.92 -4.52
CA GLU A 129 -13.70 -12.92 -3.10
C GLU A 129 -14.35 -11.59 -2.70
N PRO A 130 -15.69 -11.48 -2.74
CA PRO A 130 -16.40 -10.22 -2.51
C PRO A 130 -16.14 -9.58 -1.12
N GLN A 131 -15.79 -10.38 -0.12
CA GLN A 131 -15.56 -9.91 1.24
C GLN A 131 -14.14 -9.40 1.47
N LEU A 132 -13.21 -9.61 0.53
CA LEU A 132 -11.79 -9.30 0.71
C LEU A 132 -11.55 -7.83 1.07
N THR A 133 -12.24 -6.88 0.42
CA THR A 133 -12.15 -5.44 0.73
C THR A 133 -12.50 -5.14 2.19
N ALA A 134 -13.60 -5.73 2.68
CA ALA A 134 -14.02 -5.57 4.07
C ALA A 134 -13.02 -6.21 5.05
N TRP A 135 -12.54 -7.41 4.74
CA TRP A 135 -11.54 -8.08 5.58
C TRP A 135 -10.20 -7.33 5.63
N MET A 136 -9.73 -6.76 4.51
CA MET A 136 -8.53 -5.92 4.51
C MET A 136 -8.68 -4.71 5.45
N SER A 137 -9.85 -4.04 5.43
CA SER A 137 -10.15 -2.93 6.34
C SER A 137 -10.25 -3.39 7.80
N GLN A 138 -10.86 -4.55 8.05
CA GLN A 138 -11.01 -5.11 9.40
C GLN A 138 -9.68 -5.55 10.01
N THR A 139 -8.79 -6.14 9.23
CA THR A 139 -7.49 -6.61 9.71
C THR A 139 -6.45 -5.50 9.78
N GLY A 140 -6.58 -4.48 8.92
CA GLY A 140 -5.54 -3.48 8.68
C GLY A 140 -4.42 -3.99 7.76
N TYR A 141 -4.53 -5.19 7.20
CA TYR A 141 -3.57 -5.78 6.26
C TYR A 141 -3.83 -5.26 4.86
N THR A 142 -3.54 -3.99 4.68
CA THR A 142 -3.89 -3.23 3.48
C THR A 142 -2.73 -3.08 2.51
N GLY A 143 -1.50 -3.23 3.01
CA GLY A 143 -0.32 -2.67 2.36
C GLY A 143 -0.28 -1.14 2.49
N TYR A 144 0.66 -0.53 1.83
CA TYR A 144 0.91 0.91 1.92
C TYR A 144 1.47 1.45 0.60
N LEU A 145 1.44 2.77 0.48
CA LEU A 145 1.87 3.49 -0.70
C LEU A 145 3.14 4.28 -0.41
N MET A 146 3.97 4.45 -1.45
CA MET A 146 5.23 5.16 -1.34
C MET A 146 5.41 6.15 -2.50
N ARG A 147 6.06 7.29 -2.18
CA ARG A 147 6.61 8.21 -3.19
C ARG A 147 8.07 7.91 -3.44
N VAL A 148 8.54 8.33 -4.60
CA VAL A 148 9.95 8.20 -4.99
C VAL A 148 10.67 9.52 -4.74
N LEU A 149 11.68 9.49 -3.87
CA LEU A 149 12.53 10.65 -3.56
C LEU A 149 13.76 10.68 -4.48
N VAL A 150 14.36 9.50 -4.73
CA VAL A 150 15.50 9.34 -5.64
C VAL A 150 15.16 8.20 -6.59
N GLN A 151 15.11 8.52 -7.88
CA GLN A 151 14.86 7.56 -8.94
C GLN A 151 16.11 6.70 -9.17
N GLY A 152 15.92 5.49 -9.68
CA GLY A 152 17.03 4.58 -9.97
C GLY A 152 16.53 3.25 -10.47
N THR A 153 17.15 2.17 -10.03
CA THR A 153 16.83 0.81 -10.45
C THR A 153 16.52 -0.06 -9.24
N LEU A 154 15.41 -0.80 -9.30
CA LEU A 154 15.05 -1.83 -8.33
C LEU A 154 15.20 -3.22 -8.93
N GLU A 155 15.55 -4.19 -8.08
CA GLU A 155 15.56 -5.60 -8.45
C GLU A 155 15.03 -6.50 -7.33
N PRO A 156 14.42 -7.65 -7.67
CA PRO A 156 14.08 -8.66 -6.67
C PRO A 156 15.33 -9.12 -5.90
N GLY A 157 15.18 -9.34 -4.59
CA GLY A 157 16.29 -9.70 -3.70
C GLY A 157 17.02 -8.52 -3.06
N ALA A 158 16.79 -7.29 -3.56
CA ALA A 158 17.45 -6.11 -3.00
C ALA A 158 17.09 -5.89 -1.52
N ALA A 159 18.09 -5.55 -0.71
CA ALA A 159 17.92 -5.23 0.71
C ALA A 159 17.24 -3.87 0.89
N ILE A 160 16.38 -3.79 1.89
CA ILE A 160 15.71 -2.55 2.31
C ILE A 160 16.36 -2.06 3.59
N GLU A 161 16.88 -0.85 3.57
CA GLU A 161 17.39 -0.14 4.74
C GLU A 161 16.48 1.05 5.05
N VAL A 162 16.07 1.19 6.31
CA VAL A 162 15.35 2.39 6.78
C VAL A 162 16.38 3.42 7.20
N VAL A 163 16.51 4.49 6.42
CA VAL A 163 17.54 5.52 6.62
C VAL A 163 17.02 6.75 7.36
N GLU A 164 15.71 6.98 7.36
CA GLU A 164 15.07 8.09 8.08
C GLU A 164 13.77 7.63 8.72
N ARG A 165 13.47 8.14 9.93
CA ARG A 165 12.17 7.98 10.60
C ARG A 165 11.72 9.29 11.23
N PRO A 166 10.40 9.61 11.19
CA PRO A 166 9.84 10.76 11.89
C PRO A 166 10.05 10.67 13.41
N ALA A 167 10.21 11.83 14.06
CA ALA A 167 10.35 11.90 15.52
C ALA A 167 9.06 11.46 16.26
N ARG A 168 7.90 11.64 15.62
CA ARG A 168 6.60 11.18 16.11
C ARG A 168 6.07 10.08 15.18
N PRO A 169 6.47 8.82 15.42
CA PRO A 169 6.09 7.71 14.55
C PRO A 169 4.59 7.41 14.66
N LEU A 170 3.97 7.14 13.52
CA LEU A 170 2.63 6.60 13.38
C LEU A 170 2.72 5.44 12.41
N THR A 171 2.41 4.22 12.87
CA THR A 171 2.48 3.06 11.98
C THR A 171 1.29 3.03 11.02
N VAL A 172 1.48 2.33 9.91
CA VAL A 172 0.39 2.05 8.96
C VAL A 172 -0.77 1.36 9.66
N MET A 173 -0.48 0.40 10.56
CA MET A 173 -1.50 -0.31 11.33
C MET A 173 -2.26 0.60 12.29
N GLU A 174 -1.57 1.50 12.99
CA GLU A 174 -2.22 2.45 13.90
C GLU A 174 -3.18 3.38 13.16
N LEU A 175 -2.78 3.89 11.99
CA LEU A 175 -3.66 4.73 11.17
C LEU A 175 -4.84 3.92 10.62
N ASN A 176 -4.60 2.70 10.12
CA ASN A 176 -5.67 1.80 9.69
C ASN A 176 -6.69 1.53 10.82
N ARG A 177 -6.21 1.31 12.04
CA ARG A 177 -7.06 1.04 13.20
C ARG A 177 -8.04 2.18 13.45
N VAL A 178 -7.56 3.41 13.59
CA VAL A 178 -8.44 4.56 13.89
C VAL A 178 -9.31 4.95 12.70
N TYR A 179 -8.85 4.71 11.48
CA TYR A 179 -9.59 5.07 10.28
C TYR A 179 -10.73 4.09 9.94
N PHE A 180 -10.49 2.78 10.06
CA PHE A 180 -11.46 1.76 9.64
C PHE A 180 -12.27 1.16 10.78
N ARG A 181 -11.69 0.99 11.98
CA ARG A 181 -12.29 0.22 13.08
C ARG A 181 -12.70 1.07 14.26
N ASP A 182 -11.73 1.68 14.91
CA ASP A 182 -11.92 2.39 16.19
C ASP A 182 -12.16 3.88 15.91
N ARG A 183 -13.20 4.15 15.14
CA ARG A 183 -13.47 5.49 14.56
C ARG A 183 -13.84 6.54 15.60
N ASP A 184 -14.20 6.12 16.80
CA ASP A 184 -14.55 6.96 17.93
C ASP A 184 -13.42 7.04 18.99
N ASP A 185 -12.25 6.46 18.70
CA ASP A 185 -11.05 6.58 19.54
C ASP A 185 -10.43 7.98 19.43
N VAL A 186 -10.96 8.91 20.26
CA VAL A 186 -10.53 10.32 20.27
C VAL A 186 -9.03 10.47 20.52
N GLU A 187 -8.45 9.67 21.43
CA GLU A 187 -7.02 9.71 21.72
C GLU A 187 -6.18 9.21 20.54
N GLY A 188 -6.57 8.10 19.94
CA GLY A 188 -5.94 7.55 18.74
C GLY A 188 -6.00 8.52 17.56
N LEU A 189 -7.15 9.18 17.35
CA LEU A 189 -7.33 10.21 16.32
C LEU A 189 -6.41 11.41 16.55
N ARG A 190 -6.32 11.92 17.79
CA ARG A 190 -5.41 13.02 18.12
C ARG A 190 -3.94 12.64 17.93
N ARG A 191 -3.57 11.40 18.30
CA ARG A 191 -2.22 10.89 18.07
C ARG A 191 -1.90 10.79 16.58
N ALA A 192 -2.84 10.29 15.76
CA ALA A 192 -2.67 10.24 14.31
C ALA A 192 -2.52 11.64 13.70
N LEU A 193 -3.35 12.60 14.12
CA LEU A 193 -3.29 13.99 13.69
C LEU A 193 -2.00 14.72 14.10
N ALA A 194 -1.30 14.25 15.13
CA ALA A 194 0.00 14.78 15.52
C ALA A 194 1.16 14.32 14.62
N CYS A 195 0.92 13.38 13.71
CA CYS A 195 1.93 12.93 12.75
C CYS A 195 2.19 14.00 11.69
N ASP A 196 3.45 14.45 11.56
CA ASP A 196 3.84 15.49 10.60
C ASP A 196 3.84 14.97 9.14
N ALA A 197 4.00 13.65 8.96
CA ALA A 197 4.03 13.01 7.64
C ALA A 197 2.62 12.71 7.08
N LEU A 198 1.57 13.03 7.83
CA LEU A 198 0.20 12.77 7.40
C LEU A 198 -0.18 13.66 6.21
N LEU A 199 -0.61 13.04 5.12
CA LEU A 199 -1.06 13.77 3.92
C LEU A 199 -2.30 14.63 4.21
N PRO A 200 -2.50 15.75 3.48
CA PRO A 200 -3.60 16.68 3.74
C PRO A 200 -5.00 16.04 3.70
N GLU A 201 -5.24 15.12 2.75
CA GLU A 201 -6.53 14.42 2.63
C GLU A 201 -6.81 13.48 3.82
N TRP A 202 -5.79 12.81 4.33
CA TRP A 202 -5.90 12.01 5.55
C TRP A 202 -6.17 12.87 6.76
N ARG A 203 -5.45 14.00 6.88
CA ARG A 203 -5.65 14.97 7.96
C ARG A 203 -7.09 15.48 7.98
N ALA A 204 -7.61 15.95 6.85
CA ALA A 204 -8.99 16.44 6.72
C ALA A 204 -10.03 15.37 7.11
N SER A 205 -9.80 14.12 6.68
CA SER A 205 -10.68 13.00 7.00
C SER A 205 -10.68 12.65 8.50
N LEU A 206 -9.50 12.63 9.14
CA LEU A 206 -9.39 12.35 10.58
C LEU A 206 -9.93 13.50 11.45
N GLU A 207 -9.77 14.76 11.03
CA GLU A 207 -10.38 15.92 11.71
C GLU A 207 -11.91 15.86 11.67
N ASP A 208 -12.49 15.47 10.52
CA ASP A 208 -13.93 15.26 10.42
C ASP A 208 -14.40 14.11 11.31
N GLN A 209 -13.64 13.03 11.34
CA GLN A 209 -13.93 11.88 12.21
C GLN A 209 -13.83 12.27 13.70
N LEU A 210 -12.81 13.03 14.10
CA LEU A 210 -12.64 13.52 15.47
C LEU A 210 -13.82 14.42 15.90
N ARG A 211 -14.27 15.33 15.03
CA ARG A 211 -15.47 16.15 15.30
C ARG A 211 -16.72 15.32 15.54
N ARG A 212 -16.91 14.26 14.76
CA ARG A 212 -18.06 13.34 14.94
C ARG A 212 -17.99 12.51 16.22
N ALA A 213 -16.78 12.17 16.67
CA ALA A 213 -16.53 11.45 17.92
C ALA A 213 -16.68 12.34 19.18
N GLY A 214 -16.98 13.63 19.03
CA GLY A 214 -17.16 14.57 20.14
C GLY A 214 -15.87 15.13 20.72
N GLY A 215 -14.83 15.15 19.89
CA GLY A 215 -13.48 15.64 20.23
C GLY A 215 -13.23 17.10 19.82
#